data_6fab3f353e32b273de179db875edb9bf
#
_entry.id   6fab3f353e32b273de179db875edb9bf
#
_cell.length_a   1.000
_cell.length_b   1.000
_cell.length_c   1.000
_cell.angle_alpha   90.00
_cell.angle_beta   90.00
_cell.angle_gamma   90.00
#
_symmetry.space_group_name_H-M   'P 1'
#
loop_
_entity.id
_entity.type
_entity.pdbx_description
1 polymer ?
#
loop_
_entity_poly.entity_id
_entity_poly.type
_entity_poly.pdbx_seq_one_letter_code
_entity_poly.pdbx_strand_id
1 'polypeptide(L)'
;MTRYFFVILLMALIGVAIVVKAGITMFAERQYWQDVADRFVKENVTVKPNRGNIISSDGKLMASSLPEYRIYMDFKAGAPAKTDSLKKHMNEICEGLHRIFPDKSAAEFKAHLQKGMKKGSRNYLIYPKRISYIQYKEAKRLPVFNMNKYKGGFHELAYNQRKKPFGSLAARTLGDLYACLLYTSPSP
;
A
#
# COMPACT_ATOMS: atom_id res chain seq x y z
N MET A 1 26.82 41.87 -35.41
CA MET A 1 25.33 41.90 -35.34
C MET A 1 24.68 40.56 -35.67
N THR A 2 25.15 39.84 -36.69
CA THR A 2 24.59 38.51 -37.12
C THR A 2 24.58 37.43 -36.03
N ARG A 3 25.59 37.37 -35.15
CA ARG A 3 25.67 36.39 -34.07
C ARG A 3 24.54 36.54 -33.06
N TYR A 4 24.19 37.75 -32.69
CA TYR A 4 23.11 38.02 -31.76
C TYR A 4 21.72 37.70 -32.37
N PHE A 5 21.59 37.90 -33.69
CA PHE A 5 20.36 37.55 -34.39
C PHE A 5 20.08 36.05 -34.36
N PHE A 6 21.15 35.23 -34.56
CA PHE A 6 21.02 33.75 -34.47
C PHE A 6 20.63 33.31 -33.05
N VAL A 7 21.18 33.93 -32.00
CA VAL A 7 20.81 33.58 -30.62
C VAL A 7 19.33 33.93 -30.32
N ILE A 8 18.90 35.12 -30.74
CA ILE A 8 17.51 35.56 -30.57
C ILE A 8 16.56 34.62 -31.35
N LEU A 9 16.90 34.27 -32.59
CA LEU A 9 16.10 33.37 -33.42
C LEU A 9 15.99 31.98 -32.76
N LEU A 10 17.12 31.44 -32.25
CA LEU A 10 17.12 30.14 -31.55
C LEU A 10 16.24 30.18 -30.28
N MET A 11 16.35 31.22 -29.48
CA MET A 11 15.52 31.39 -28.28
C MET A 11 14.04 31.51 -28.62
N ALA A 12 13.69 32.26 -29.69
CA ALA A 12 12.33 32.37 -30.16
C ALA A 12 11.77 31.03 -30.64
N LEU A 13 12.56 30.22 -31.35
CA LEU A 13 12.18 28.91 -31.84
C LEU A 13 11.94 27.93 -30.68
N ILE A 14 12.78 27.94 -29.65
CA ILE A 14 12.58 27.17 -28.42
C ILE A 14 11.30 27.61 -27.72
N GLY A 15 11.05 28.91 -27.60
CA GLY A 15 9.83 29.46 -26.99
C GLY A 15 8.57 28.96 -27.73
N VAL A 16 8.57 29.03 -29.05
CA VAL A 16 7.46 28.52 -29.88
C VAL A 16 7.28 27.01 -29.68
N ALA A 17 8.35 26.23 -29.66
CA ALA A 17 8.29 24.78 -29.43
C ALA A 17 7.66 24.42 -28.06
N ILE A 18 7.97 25.17 -27.01
CA ILE A 18 7.39 24.98 -25.69
C ILE A 18 5.86 25.26 -25.71
N VAL A 19 5.46 26.37 -26.31
CA VAL A 19 4.04 26.74 -26.43
C VAL A 19 3.26 25.71 -27.22
N VAL A 20 3.80 25.25 -28.35
CA VAL A 20 3.19 24.19 -29.19
C VAL A 20 3.06 22.90 -28.40
N LYS A 21 4.11 22.49 -27.67
CA LYS A 21 4.08 21.29 -26.82
C LYS A 21 3.04 21.40 -25.71
N ALA A 22 2.97 22.55 -25.05
CA ALA A 22 1.96 22.80 -24.02
C ALA A 22 0.53 22.70 -24.61
N GLY A 23 0.31 23.27 -25.79
CA GLY A 23 -0.97 23.18 -26.51
C GLY A 23 -1.34 21.73 -26.83
N ILE A 24 -0.40 20.94 -27.35
CA ILE A 24 -0.65 19.52 -27.65
C ILE A 24 -1.05 18.77 -26.38
N THR A 25 -0.30 18.95 -25.27
CA THR A 25 -0.59 18.30 -24.00
C THR A 25 -1.96 18.72 -23.45
N MET A 26 -2.33 20.00 -23.59
CA MET A 26 -3.58 20.53 -23.07
C MET A 26 -4.82 20.07 -23.86
N PHE A 27 -4.71 19.97 -25.17
CA PHE A 27 -5.85 19.67 -26.05
C PHE A 27 -5.87 18.23 -26.56
N ALA A 28 -4.74 17.71 -27.04
CA ALA A 28 -4.68 16.37 -27.63
C ALA A 28 -4.55 15.26 -26.58
N GLU A 29 -3.78 15.50 -25.52
CA GLU A 29 -3.55 14.50 -24.45
C GLU A 29 -4.52 14.67 -23.27
N ARG A 30 -5.50 15.57 -23.35
CA ARG A 30 -6.42 15.89 -22.25
C ARG A 30 -7.09 14.65 -21.67
N GLN A 31 -7.62 13.81 -22.53
CA GLN A 31 -8.33 12.61 -22.11
C GLN A 31 -7.41 11.61 -21.38
N TYR A 32 -6.20 11.44 -21.89
CA TYR A 32 -5.20 10.60 -21.23
C TYR A 32 -4.88 11.09 -19.80
N TRP A 33 -4.68 12.41 -19.64
CA TRP A 33 -4.37 12.98 -18.32
C TRP A 33 -5.58 13.00 -17.37
N GLN A 34 -6.80 13.12 -17.88
CA GLN A 34 -8.02 12.91 -17.11
C GLN A 34 -8.14 11.47 -16.62
N ASP A 35 -7.95 10.49 -17.47
CA ASP A 35 -7.96 9.06 -17.08
C ASP A 35 -6.87 8.76 -16.02
N VAL A 36 -5.72 9.41 -16.12
CA VAL A 36 -4.65 9.29 -15.12
C VAL A 36 -5.10 9.93 -13.80
N ALA A 37 -5.68 11.12 -13.83
CA ALA A 37 -6.19 11.80 -12.64
C ALA A 37 -7.26 10.97 -11.93
N ASP A 38 -8.23 10.44 -12.65
CA ASP A 38 -9.31 9.59 -12.10
C ASP A 38 -8.81 8.30 -11.43
N ARG A 39 -7.66 7.80 -11.88
CA ARG A 39 -7.01 6.64 -11.23
C ARG A 39 -6.33 7.00 -9.92
N PHE A 40 -5.82 8.21 -9.78
CA PHE A 40 -5.05 8.66 -8.62
C PHE A 40 -5.87 9.47 -7.62
N VAL A 41 -6.82 10.27 -8.10
CA VAL A 41 -7.73 11.05 -7.26
C VAL A 41 -8.98 10.21 -6.98
N LYS A 42 -9.11 9.73 -5.77
CA LYS A 42 -10.34 9.09 -5.30
C LYS A 42 -11.14 10.12 -4.53
N GLU A 43 -12.15 10.68 -5.15
CA GLU A 43 -13.10 11.55 -4.48
C GLU A 43 -14.07 10.71 -3.61
N ASN A 44 -14.57 11.32 -2.55
CA ASN A 44 -15.57 10.72 -1.65
C ASN A 44 -15.16 9.39 -1.00
N VAL A 45 -13.87 9.22 -0.69
CA VAL A 45 -13.41 8.06 0.07
C VAL A 45 -13.87 8.19 1.52
N THR A 46 -14.80 7.35 1.94
CA THR A 46 -15.22 7.28 3.33
C THR A 46 -14.07 6.76 4.19
N VAL A 47 -13.44 7.65 4.95
CA VAL A 47 -12.42 7.28 5.93
C VAL A 47 -13.11 6.88 7.22
N LYS A 48 -12.98 5.62 7.60
CA LYS A 48 -13.52 5.14 8.88
C LYS A 48 -12.75 5.78 10.04
N PRO A 49 -13.43 6.41 11.02
CA PRO A 49 -12.77 7.01 12.17
C PRO A 49 -12.10 5.95 13.02
N ASN A 50 -10.97 6.31 13.61
CA ASN A 50 -10.28 5.48 14.59
C ASN A 50 -10.94 5.67 15.96
N ARG A 51 -11.27 4.57 16.62
CA ARG A 51 -11.78 4.62 18.00
C ARG A 51 -10.66 4.92 18.97
N GLY A 52 -10.90 5.82 19.93
CA GLY A 52 -9.96 6.15 20.99
C GLY A 52 -9.73 5.01 21.97
N ASN A 53 -8.77 5.21 22.86
CA ASN A 53 -8.46 4.28 23.93
C ASN A 53 -9.45 4.45 25.09
N ILE A 54 -9.77 3.36 25.79
CA ILE A 54 -10.51 3.38 27.06
C ILE A 54 -9.51 3.02 28.15
N ILE A 55 -9.38 3.88 29.13
CA ILE A 55 -8.43 3.78 30.23
C ILE A 55 -9.20 3.67 31.54
N SER A 56 -8.74 2.85 32.46
CA SER A 56 -9.28 2.75 33.82
C SER A 56 -8.85 3.95 34.67
N SER A 57 -9.46 4.13 35.82
CA SER A 57 -9.12 5.21 36.80
C SER A 57 -7.67 5.15 37.26
N ASP A 58 -7.06 3.97 37.29
CA ASP A 58 -5.66 3.72 37.63
C ASP A 58 -4.72 3.78 36.40
N GLY A 59 -5.18 4.31 35.27
CA GLY A 59 -4.39 4.52 34.07
C GLY A 59 -4.13 3.28 33.21
N LYS A 60 -4.71 2.12 33.56
CA LYS A 60 -4.54 0.90 32.77
C LYS A 60 -5.40 0.91 31.50
N LEU A 61 -4.82 0.43 30.41
CA LEU A 61 -5.49 0.39 29.11
C LEU A 61 -6.52 -0.75 29.04
N MET A 62 -7.81 -0.41 29.09
CA MET A 62 -8.90 -1.38 29.06
C MET A 62 -9.30 -1.81 27.65
N ALA A 63 -9.24 -0.90 26.70
CA ALA A 63 -9.48 -1.21 25.29
C ALA A 63 -8.75 -0.22 24.38
N SER A 64 -8.11 -0.74 23.34
CA SER A 64 -7.35 0.05 22.36
C SER A 64 -7.56 -0.45 20.94
N SER A 65 -7.48 0.46 19.98
CA SER A 65 -7.47 0.10 18.56
C SER A 65 -6.04 0.00 18.08
N LEU A 66 -5.61 -1.22 17.77
CA LEU A 66 -4.28 -1.49 17.25
C LEU A 66 -4.35 -1.74 15.74
N PRO A 67 -3.47 -1.13 14.94
CA PRO A 67 -3.40 -1.42 13.53
C PRO A 67 -2.83 -2.82 13.28
N GLU A 68 -3.55 -3.61 12.51
CA GLU A 68 -3.09 -4.86 11.93
C GLU A 68 -2.98 -4.69 10.43
N TYR A 69 -2.05 -5.41 9.81
CA TYR A 69 -1.74 -5.24 8.40
C TYR A 69 -1.94 -6.54 7.64
N ARG A 70 -2.40 -6.42 6.39
CA ARG A 70 -2.23 -7.47 5.38
C ARG A 70 -1.26 -6.98 4.33
N ILE A 71 -0.35 -7.84 3.94
CA ILE A 71 0.71 -7.52 2.98
C ILE A 71 0.41 -8.14 1.62
N TYR A 72 0.54 -7.32 0.61
CA TYR A 72 0.26 -7.67 -0.78
C TYR A 72 1.42 -7.33 -1.68
N MET A 73 1.47 -7.99 -2.83
CA MET A 73 2.42 -7.74 -3.90
C MET A 73 1.71 -7.45 -5.21
N ASP A 74 2.05 -6.35 -5.84
CA ASP A 74 1.65 -6.03 -7.21
C ASP A 74 2.75 -6.51 -8.16
N PHE A 75 2.51 -7.61 -8.86
CA PHE A 75 3.46 -8.16 -9.84
C PHE A 75 3.46 -7.42 -11.17
N LYS A 76 2.48 -6.53 -11.42
CA LYS A 76 2.43 -5.68 -12.63
C LYS A 76 3.00 -4.27 -12.40
N ALA A 77 3.28 -3.88 -11.15
CA ALA A 77 3.90 -2.59 -10.86
C ALA A 77 5.38 -2.61 -11.24
N GLY A 78 5.89 -1.50 -11.74
CA GLY A 78 7.31 -1.31 -12.04
C GLY A 78 7.76 -1.81 -13.42
N ALA A 79 9.01 -1.50 -13.75
CA ALA A 79 9.67 -1.87 -15.00
C ALA A 79 10.15 -3.34 -15.01
N PRO A 80 10.57 -3.90 -16.16
CA PRO A 80 11.18 -5.23 -16.26
C PRO A 80 12.31 -5.49 -15.25
N ALA A 81 13.10 -4.47 -14.93
CA ALA A 81 14.17 -4.52 -13.94
C ALA A 81 13.72 -4.99 -12.54
N LYS A 82 12.44 -4.79 -12.17
CA LYS A 82 11.87 -5.28 -10.92
C LYS A 82 11.74 -6.80 -10.92
N THR A 83 11.26 -7.36 -12.01
CA THR A 83 11.07 -8.82 -12.14
C THR A 83 12.41 -9.53 -12.00
N ASP A 84 13.47 -8.96 -12.57
CA ASP A 84 14.83 -9.50 -12.48
C ASP A 84 15.39 -9.33 -11.06
N SER A 85 15.19 -8.18 -10.42
CA SER A 85 15.56 -7.96 -9.03
C SER A 85 14.80 -8.90 -8.08
N LEU A 86 13.52 -9.14 -8.31
CA LEU A 86 12.73 -10.07 -7.51
C LEU A 86 13.21 -11.52 -7.67
N LYS A 87 13.56 -11.94 -8.89
CA LYS A 87 14.13 -13.26 -9.15
C LYS A 87 15.50 -13.42 -8.49
N LYS A 88 16.37 -12.41 -8.60
CA LYS A 88 17.71 -12.39 -8.01
C LYS A 88 17.67 -12.53 -6.49
N HIS A 89 16.79 -11.81 -5.81
CA HIS A 89 16.68 -11.81 -4.35
C HIS A 89 15.62 -12.75 -3.80
N MET A 90 15.05 -13.64 -4.64
CA MET A 90 13.93 -14.52 -4.24
C MET A 90 14.25 -15.36 -3.00
N ASN A 91 15.43 -15.95 -2.94
CA ASN A 91 15.81 -16.80 -1.81
C ASN A 91 15.94 -15.99 -0.53
N GLU A 92 16.59 -14.84 -0.58
CA GLU A 92 16.76 -13.92 0.56
C GLU A 92 15.41 -13.41 1.09
N ILE A 93 14.48 -13.06 0.18
CA ILE A 93 13.12 -12.67 0.54
C ILE A 93 12.38 -13.80 1.22
N CYS A 94 12.46 -15.03 0.69
CA CYS A 94 11.75 -16.17 1.25
C CYS A 94 12.31 -16.60 2.62
N GLU A 95 13.62 -16.53 2.80
CA GLU A 95 14.26 -16.76 4.10
C GLU A 95 13.89 -15.70 5.12
N GLY A 96 13.87 -14.42 4.68
CA GLY A 96 13.42 -13.31 5.51
C GLY A 96 11.95 -13.45 5.91
N LEU A 97 11.08 -13.84 5.00
CA LEU A 97 9.66 -14.10 5.29
C LEU A 97 9.48 -15.29 6.24
N HIS A 98 10.28 -16.36 6.08
CA HIS A 98 10.24 -17.49 7.00
C HIS A 98 10.68 -17.10 8.42
N ARG A 99 11.70 -16.22 8.54
CA ARG A 99 12.14 -15.71 9.86
C ARG A 99 11.05 -14.91 10.55
N ILE A 100 10.29 -14.11 9.79
CA ILE A 100 9.20 -13.29 10.33
C ILE A 100 7.95 -14.13 10.60
N PHE A 101 7.69 -15.12 9.75
CA PHE A 101 6.52 -15.99 9.79
C PHE A 101 6.92 -17.47 9.80
N PRO A 102 7.27 -18.02 10.95
CA PRO A 102 7.75 -19.41 11.07
C PRO A 102 6.69 -20.46 10.72
N ASP A 103 5.43 -20.06 10.62
CA ASP A 103 4.30 -20.95 10.24
C ASP A 103 4.45 -21.56 8.83
N LYS A 104 5.27 -20.95 7.96
CA LYS A 104 5.49 -21.38 6.59
C LYS A 104 6.96 -21.51 6.28
N SER A 105 7.35 -22.55 5.57
CA SER A 105 8.73 -22.74 5.13
C SER A 105 9.14 -21.74 4.02
N ALA A 106 10.45 -21.48 3.90
CA ALA A 106 10.97 -20.64 2.82
C ALA A 106 10.62 -21.22 1.42
N ALA A 107 10.57 -22.54 1.29
CA ALA A 107 10.17 -23.21 0.05
C ALA A 107 8.70 -22.94 -0.32
N GLU A 108 7.80 -22.95 0.66
CA GLU A 108 6.38 -22.61 0.46
C GLU A 108 6.20 -21.16 0.04
N PHE A 109 6.91 -20.22 0.69
CA PHE A 109 6.89 -18.82 0.27
C PHE A 109 7.40 -18.64 -1.15
N LYS A 110 8.46 -19.37 -1.53
CA LYS A 110 9.01 -19.34 -2.89
C LYS A 110 7.99 -19.81 -3.92
N ALA A 111 7.36 -20.97 -3.67
CA ALA A 111 6.32 -21.51 -4.55
C ALA A 111 5.13 -20.56 -4.66
N HIS A 112 4.71 -19.98 -3.53
CA HIS A 112 3.61 -19.01 -3.47
C HIS A 112 3.91 -17.74 -4.28
N LEU A 113 5.07 -17.13 -4.10
CA LEU A 113 5.48 -15.94 -4.85
C LEU A 113 5.66 -16.22 -6.34
N GLN A 114 6.23 -17.36 -6.72
CA GLN A 114 6.34 -17.79 -8.12
C GLN A 114 4.98 -17.97 -8.78
N LYS A 115 4.00 -18.55 -8.06
CA LYS A 115 2.61 -18.64 -8.53
C LYS A 115 2.00 -17.26 -8.76
N GLY A 116 2.24 -16.31 -7.84
CA GLY A 116 1.81 -14.92 -7.99
C GLY A 116 2.43 -14.24 -9.20
N MET A 117 3.72 -14.45 -9.44
CA MET A 117 4.44 -13.92 -10.61
C MET A 117 3.86 -14.45 -11.93
N LYS A 118 3.61 -15.78 -12.02
CA LYS A 118 2.99 -16.39 -13.20
C LYS A 118 1.59 -15.83 -13.46
N LYS A 119 0.79 -15.63 -12.40
CA LYS A 119 -0.56 -15.05 -12.50
C LYS A 119 -0.55 -13.57 -12.87
N GLY A 120 0.52 -12.82 -12.59
CA GLY A 120 0.62 -11.39 -12.83
C GLY A 120 -0.45 -10.59 -12.11
N SER A 121 -0.79 -10.95 -10.89
CA SER A 121 -1.83 -10.26 -10.10
C SER A 121 -1.32 -8.94 -9.57
N ARG A 122 -2.17 -7.89 -9.60
CA ARG A 122 -1.88 -6.59 -9.00
C ARG A 122 -2.06 -6.56 -7.48
N ASN A 123 -2.84 -7.48 -6.95
CA ASN A 123 -3.15 -7.53 -5.52
C ASN A 123 -3.01 -8.98 -5.02
N TYR A 124 -1.78 -9.47 -5.00
CA TYR A 124 -1.47 -10.82 -4.57
C TYR A 124 -1.13 -10.86 -3.09
N LEU A 125 -1.93 -11.58 -2.30
CA LEU A 125 -1.72 -11.70 -0.86
C LEU A 125 -0.47 -12.55 -0.57
N ILE A 126 0.53 -11.97 0.09
CA ILE A 126 1.78 -12.67 0.43
C ILE A 126 1.57 -13.61 1.61
N TYR A 127 0.86 -13.13 2.64
CA TYR A 127 0.60 -13.90 3.85
C TYR A 127 -0.88 -13.82 4.24
N PRO A 128 -1.56 -14.96 4.51
CA PRO A 128 -3.02 -14.99 4.68
C PRO A 128 -3.52 -14.38 5.98
N LYS A 129 -2.72 -14.44 7.05
CA LYS A 129 -3.09 -13.88 8.36
C LYS A 129 -2.80 -12.38 8.40
N ARG A 130 -3.44 -11.68 9.32
CA ARG A 130 -3.09 -10.30 9.65
C ARG A 130 -1.83 -10.31 10.50
N ILE A 131 -0.99 -9.30 10.30
CA ILE A 131 0.30 -9.16 10.94
C ILE A 131 0.36 -7.89 11.78
N SER A 132 1.21 -7.91 12.79
CA SER A 132 1.48 -6.75 13.64
C SER A 132 2.29 -5.69 12.89
N TYR A 133 2.31 -4.47 13.43
CA TYR A 133 3.15 -3.38 12.90
C TYR A 133 4.65 -3.75 12.89
N ILE A 134 5.13 -4.47 13.90
CA ILE A 134 6.53 -4.89 13.99
C ILE A 134 6.88 -5.83 12.84
N GLN A 135 6.09 -6.87 12.64
CA GLN A 135 6.25 -7.83 11.54
C GLN A 135 6.16 -7.15 10.16
N TYR A 136 5.22 -6.21 9.99
CA TYR A 136 5.12 -5.42 8.77
C TYR A 136 6.40 -4.60 8.52
N LYS A 137 6.93 -3.93 9.54
CA LYS A 137 8.16 -3.13 9.44
C LYS A 137 9.39 -3.99 9.09
N GLU A 138 9.47 -5.19 9.65
CA GLU A 138 10.52 -6.16 9.32
C GLU A 138 10.38 -6.66 7.87
N ALA A 139 9.17 -7.03 7.45
CA ALA A 139 8.91 -7.44 6.07
C ALA A 139 9.27 -6.33 5.06
N LYS A 140 8.97 -5.08 5.39
CA LYS A 140 9.31 -3.92 4.54
C LYS A 140 10.81 -3.67 4.41
N ARG A 141 11.64 -4.20 5.29
CA ARG A 141 13.12 -4.10 5.17
C ARG A 141 13.72 -5.08 4.18
N LEU A 142 12.97 -6.08 3.75
CA LEU A 142 13.46 -7.09 2.81
C LEU A 142 13.75 -6.46 1.44
N PRO A 143 14.70 -7.03 0.67
CA PRO A 143 15.01 -6.60 -0.69
C PRO A 143 13.74 -6.53 -1.54
N VAL A 144 13.67 -5.52 -2.42
CA VAL A 144 12.49 -5.22 -3.26
C VAL A 144 11.30 -4.67 -2.47
N PHE A 145 10.99 -5.18 -1.26
CA PHE A 145 9.89 -4.70 -0.42
C PHE A 145 10.16 -3.33 0.18
N ASN A 146 11.45 -2.96 0.34
CA ASN A 146 11.87 -1.63 0.80
C ASN A 146 11.67 -0.53 -0.25
N MET A 147 11.43 -0.90 -1.50
CA MET A 147 11.20 0.06 -2.58
C MET A 147 9.83 0.71 -2.46
N ASN A 148 9.66 1.87 -3.12
CA ASN A 148 8.35 2.51 -3.25
C ASN A 148 7.34 1.52 -3.89
N LYS A 149 6.10 1.55 -3.42
CA LYS A 149 5.03 0.66 -3.87
C LYS A 149 4.84 0.64 -5.40
N TYR A 150 5.10 1.74 -6.08
CA TYR A 150 5.03 1.84 -7.55
C TYR A 150 6.21 1.16 -8.26
N LYS A 151 7.38 1.13 -7.63
CA LYS A 151 8.58 0.47 -8.16
C LYS A 151 8.69 -0.98 -7.68
N GLY A 152 8.57 -1.20 -6.38
CA GLY A 152 8.68 -2.52 -5.74
C GLY A 152 7.39 -3.35 -5.79
N GLY A 153 6.22 -2.70 -5.82
CA GLY A 153 4.90 -3.36 -5.83
C GLY A 153 4.45 -3.90 -4.47
N PHE A 154 5.30 -3.83 -3.45
CA PHE A 154 4.91 -4.19 -2.09
C PHE A 154 4.00 -3.12 -1.50
N HIS A 155 2.83 -3.51 -1.02
CA HIS A 155 1.90 -2.61 -0.38
C HIS A 155 1.13 -3.31 0.74
N GLU A 156 0.64 -2.51 1.67
CA GLU A 156 -0.10 -2.95 2.83
C GLU A 156 -1.54 -2.42 2.82
N LEU A 157 -2.40 -3.16 3.48
CA LEU A 157 -3.73 -2.71 3.84
C LEU A 157 -3.86 -2.76 5.35
N ALA A 158 -4.05 -1.59 5.97
CA ALA A 158 -4.19 -1.45 7.41
C ALA A 158 -5.64 -1.72 7.85
N TYR A 159 -5.80 -2.46 8.92
CA TYR A 159 -7.06 -2.75 9.58
C TYR A 159 -6.95 -2.34 11.05
N ASN A 160 -7.90 -1.61 11.56
CA ASN A 160 -7.97 -1.29 12.97
C ASN A 160 -8.73 -2.39 13.72
N GLN A 161 -8.03 -3.12 14.57
CA GLN A 161 -8.61 -4.14 15.41
C GLN A 161 -8.71 -3.64 16.85
N ARG A 162 -9.90 -3.77 17.44
CA ARG A 162 -10.12 -3.47 18.85
C ARG A 162 -9.58 -4.60 19.69
N LYS A 163 -8.60 -4.30 20.55
CA LYS A 163 -8.06 -5.25 21.52
C LYS A 163 -8.45 -4.86 22.94
N LYS A 164 -8.79 -5.87 23.73
CA LYS A 164 -9.10 -5.77 25.15
C LYS A 164 -8.03 -6.56 25.92
N PRO A 165 -7.00 -5.92 26.49
CA PRO A 165 -5.89 -6.61 27.15
C PRO A 165 -6.32 -7.50 28.30
N PHE A 166 -7.40 -7.12 28.99
CA PHE A 166 -7.94 -7.86 30.15
C PHE A 166 -9.07 -8.83 29.80
N GLY A 167 -9.21 -9.21 28.52
CA GLY A 167 -10.16 -10.22 28.07
C GLY A 167 -11.63 -9.86 28.35
N SER A 168 -12.29 -10.64 29.18
CA SER A 168 -13.70 -10.48 29.53
C SER A 168 -13.98 -9.45 30.61
N LEU A 169 -12.93 -8.86 31.22
CA LEU A 169 -13.12 -7.83 32.26
C LEU A 169 -13.89 -6.64 31.68
N ALA A 170 -14.97 -6.28 32.38
CA ALA A 170 -15.87 -5.21 31.98
C ALA A 170 -16.44 -5.35 30.53
N ALA A 171 -16.62 -6.59 30.04
CA ALA A 171 -17.05 -6.84 28.67
C ALA A 171 -18.37 -6.15 28.32
N ARG A 172 -19.33 -6.12 29.23
CA ARG A 172 -20.62 -5.44 29.04
C ARG A 172 -20.48 -3.92 28.91
N THR A 173 -19.59 -3.31 29.70
CA THR A 173 -19.34 -1.86 29.69
C THR A 173 -18.56 -1.44 28.47
N LEU A 174 -17.54 -2.24 28.09
CA LEU A 174 -16.67 -1.97 26.94
C LEU A 174 -17.36 -2.26 25.60
N GLY A 175 -18.37 -3.15 25.61
CA GLY A 175 -19.07 -3.58 24.41
C GLY A 175 -18.18 -4.32 23.41
N ASP A 176 -18.78 -4.78 22.33
CA ASP A 176 -18.08 -5.40 21.20
C ASP A 176 -18.31 -4.63 19.90
N LEU A 177 -17.44 -4.88 18.91
CA LEU A 177 -17.58 -4.35 17.57
C LEU A 177 -18.37 -5.34 16.74
N TYR A 178 -19.59 -5.00 16.43
CA TYR A 178 -20.39 -5.71 15.44
C TYR A 178 -20.29 -4.98 14.10
N ALA A 179 -20.09 -5.72 13.02
CA ALA A 179 -20.34 -5.20 11.68
C ALA A 179 -21.85 -5.11 11.50
N CYS A 180 -22.41 -3.95 11.80
CA CYS A 180 -23.83 -3.71 11.59
C CYS A 180 -24.10 -3.70 10.07
N LEU A 181 -24.54 -4.82 9.56
CA LEU A 181 -25.24 -4.89 8.29
C LEU A 181 -26.71 -4.56 8.60
N LEU A 182 -27.09 -3.32 8.39
CA LEU A 182 -28.47 -2.81 8.36
C LEU A 182 -29.39 -3.29 9.51
N TYR A 183 -29.76 -2.36 10.39
CA TYR A 183 -30.97 -2.38 11.22
C TYR A 183 -31.22 -3.57 12.15
N THR A 184 -30.28 -3.97 12.97
CA THR A 184 -30.65 -4.61 14.23
C THR A 184 -29.60 -4.26 15.29
N SER A 185 -29.78 -3.14 15.96
CA SER A 185 -29.35 -3.05 17.33
C SER A 185 -30.23 -4.04 18.09
N PRO A 186 -29.72 -5.13 18.69
CA PRO A 186 -30.49 -5.82 19.71
C PRO A 186 -30.65 -4.81 20.84
N SER A 187 -31.87 -4.37 21.01
CA SER A 187 -32.30 -3.65 22.19
C SER A 187 -31.97 -4.52 23.42
N PRO A 188 -31.53 -3.95 24.54
CA PRO A 188 -31.26 -4.69 25.75
C PRO A 188 -32.47 -5.42 26.27
#